data_766bd6d0a990a43e264f10d2103e1e47
#
_entry.id   766bd6d0a990a43e264f10d2103e1e47
#
_cell.length_a   1.000
_cell.length_b   1.000
_cell.length_c   1.000
_cell.angle_alpha   90.00
_cell.angle_beta   90.00
_cell.angle_gamma   90.00
#
_symmetry.space_group_name_H-M   'P 1'
#
loop_
_entity.id
_entity.type
_entity.pdbx_description
1 polymer ?
#
loop_
_entity_poly.entity_id
_entity_poly.type
_entity_poly.pdbx_seq_one_letter_code
_entity_poly.pdbx_strand_id
1 'polypeptide(L)'
;MDFSLDFSGFNDIAKDLERLSRAEGNKVLRDATRAGAEVLAEEVRDRAPELTRKTKRNVVVVTQRARRRGEIASGVHIRGINPETGNSDNTMKASNPKNAFYWRFVEMGTSNMQSHPFVRPAFDARIEDAAGAAMSRLNRSIDEALVR
;
A
#
# COMPACT_ATOMS: atom_id res chain seq x y z
N MET A 1 10.58 7.29 -3.24
CA MET A 1 10.21 7.99 -1.99
C MET A 1 10.83 7.27 -0.82
N ASP A 2 11.76 7.92 -0.19
CA ASP A 2 12.35 7.37 1.03
C ASP A 2 11.54 7.86 2.21
N PHE A 3 10.83 6.95 2.86
CA PHE A 3 10.16 7.23 4.11
C PHE A 3 11.00 6.64 5.24
N SER A 4 11.60 7.50 6.05
CA SER A 4 12.17 7.06 7.31
C SER A 4 11.08 7.17 8.39
N LEU A 5 10.64 6.03 8.90
CA LEU A 5 9.76 5.97 10.06
C LEU A 5 10.62 5.78 11.30
N ASP A 6 10.39 6.60 12.32
CA ASP A 6 11.06 6.44 13.61
C ASP A 6 10.37 5.33 14.40
N PHE A 7 11.09 4.23 14.60
CA PHE A 7 10.63 3.08 15.38
C PHE A 7 11.32 2.98 16.75
N SER A 8 11.53 4.11 17.42
CA SER A 8 12.23 4.16 18.70
C SER A 8 11.63 3.26 19.79
N GLY A 9 10.34 2.90 19.68
CA GLY A 9 9.68 1.93 20.58
C GLY A 9 9.76 0.47 20.10
N PHE A 10 10.56 0.17 19.10
CA PHE A 10 10.54 -1.09 18.38
C PHE A 10 11.23 -2.26 19.10
N ASN A 11 12.09 -1.99 20.09
CA ASN A 11 12.83 -3.04 20.78
C ASN A 11 11.93 -4.04 21.51
N ASP A 12 10.87 -3.56 22.15
CA ASP A 12 9.91 -4.42 22.85
C ASP A 12 9.08 -5.24 21.86
N ILE A 13 8.71 -4.61 20.74
CA ILE A 13 7.97 -5.28 19.66
C ILE A 13 8.84 -6.35 19.00
N ALA A 14 10.13 -6.10 18.79
CA ALA A 14 11.05 -7.06 18.24
C ALA A 14 11.20 -8.30 19.12
N LYS A 15 11.28 -8.12 20.44
CA LYS A 15 11.31 -9.22 21.42
C LYS A 15 10.03 -10.06 21.38
N ASP A 16 8.88 -9.40 21.28
CA ASP A 16 7.58 -10.08 21.21
C ASP A 16 7.45 -10.86 19.90
N LEU A 17 7.94 -10.32 18.78
CA LEU A 17 7.96 -11.03 17.50
C LEU A 17 8.84 -12.28 17.52
N GLU A 18 9.95 -12.26 18.25
CA GLU A 18 10.83 -13.43 18.41
C GLU A 18 10.13 -14.59 19.13
N ARG A 19 9.14 -14.30 19.98
CA ARG A 19 8.33 -15.30 20.68
C ARG A 19 7.32 -16.00 19.80
N LEU A 20 6.98 -15.42 18.65
CA LEU A 20 6.00 -15.97 17.73
C LEU A 20 6.66 -16.97 16.78
N SER A 21 5.90 -17.98 16.36
CA SER A 21 6.32 -18.80 15.25
C SER A 21 6.50 -17.95 13.99
N ARG A 22 7.26 -18.43 13.03
CA ARG A 22 7.49 -17.73 11.76
C ARG A 22 6.19 -17.42 11.02
N ALA A 23 5.24 -18.36 11.03
CA ALA A 23 3.95 -18.18 10.39
C ALA A 23 3.11 -17.10 11.08
N GLU A 24 3.09 -17.11 12.42
CA GLU A 24 2.39 -16.08 13.20
C GLU A 24 3.03 -14.71 13.05
N GLY A 25 4.34 -14.62 13.07
CA GLY A 25 5.09 -13.38 12.85
C GLY A 25 4.81 -12.79 11.46
N ASN A 26 4.80 -13.62 10.43
CA ASN A 26 4.48 -13.18 9.07
C ASN A 26 3.04 -12.68 8.94
N LYS A 27 2.09 -13.34 9.60
CA LYS A 27 0.69 -12.90 9.62
C LYS A 27 0.55 -11.54 10.31
N VAL A 28 1.17 -11.37 11.47
CA VAL A 28 1.16 -10.12 12.24
C VAL A 28 1.72 -8.96 11.41
N LEU A 29 2.87 -9.17 10.76
CA LEU A 29 3.51 -8.16 9.91
C LEU A 29 2.66 -7.83 8.68
N ARG A 30 2.04 -8.83 8.07
CA ARG A 30 1.14 -8.64 6.94
C ARG A 30 -0.07 -7.79 7.33
N ASP A 31 -0.72 -8.13 8.42
CA ASP A 31 -1.90 -7.40 8.90
C ASP A 31 -1.56 -5.94 9.23
N ALA A 32 -0.42 -5.70 9.85
CA ALA A 32 0.06 -4.36 10.19
C ALA A 32 0.38 -3.53 8.95
N THR A 33 1.15 -4.08 8.01
CA THR A 33 1.53 -3.37 6.79
C THR A 33 0.33 -3.08 5.89
N ARG A 34 -0.62 -4.02 5.82
CA ARG A 34 -1.87 -3.80 5.08
C ARG A 34 -2.75 -2.73 5.71
N ALA A 35 -2.82 -2.65 7.03
CA ALA A 35 -3.56 -1.59 7.71
C ALA A 35 -3.02 -0.20 7.37
N GLY A 36 -1.71 -0.03 7.35
CA GLY A 36 -1.07 1.21 6.92
C GLY A 36 -1.33 1.52 5.44
N ALA A 37 -1.17 0.53 4.57
CA ALA A 37 -1.42 0.69 3.14
C ALA A 37 -2.88 1.03 2.84
N GLU A 38 -3.83 0.51 3.60
CA GLU A 38 -5.25 0.82 3.41
C GLU A 38 -5.57 2.29 3.68
N VAL A 39 -4.93 2.92 4.68
CA VAL A 39 -5.06 4.36 4.94
C VAL A 39 -4.63 5.16 3.70
N LEU A 40 -3.50 4.80 3.11
CA LEU A 40 -3.01 5.45 1.89
C LEU A 40 -3.93 5.19 0.69
N ALA A 41 -4.42 3.96 0.55
CA ALA A 41 -5.33 3.59 -0.52
C ALA A 41 -6.65 4.38 -0.46
N GLU A 42 -7.21 4.57 0.72
CA GLU A 42 -8.42 5.39 0.90
C GLU A 42 -8.20 6.82 0.43
N GLU A 43 -7.08 7.43 0.80
CA GLU A 43 -6.77 8.80 0.38
C GLU A 43 -6.53 8.89 -1.14
N VAL A 44 -5.87 7.90 -1.73
CA VAL A 44 -5.71 7.83 -3.19
C VAL A 44 -7.08 7.73 -3.87
N ARG A 45 -7.98 6.90 -3.35
CA ARG A 45 -9.35 6.78 -3.88
C ARG A 45 -10.10 8.11 -3.80
N ASP A 46 -10.01 8.80 -2.67
CA ASP A 46 -10.70 10.07 -2.46
C ASP A 46 -10.20 11.17 -3.39
N ARG A 47 -8.93 11.15 -3.75
CA ARG A 47 -8.31 12.13 -4.65
C ARG A 47 -8.32 11.69 -6.12
N ALA A 48 -8.67 10.45 -6.42
CA ALA A 48 -8.68 9.93 -7.78
C ALA A 48 -9.73 10.63 -8.65
N PRO A 49 -9.48 10.78 -9.97
CA PRO A 49 -10.45 11.37 -10.89
C PRO A 49 -11.78 10.62 -10.88
N GLU A 50 -12.89 11.37 -10.79
CA GLU A 50 -14.23 10.79 -10.66
C GLU A 50 -14.94 10.53 -11.99
N LEU A 51 -14.42 11.03 -13.10
CA LEU A 51 -15.12 11.07 -14.38
C LEU A 51 -15.71 9.71 -14.81
N THR A 52 -14.97 8.63 -14.57
CA THR A 52 -15.44 7.26 -14.87
C THR A 52 -15.49 6.38 -13.64
N ARG A 53 -15.00 6.84 -12.51
CA ARG A 53 -14.76 6.09 -11.27
C ARG A 53 -13.92 4.81 -11.47
N LYS A 54 -13.40 4.60 -12.65
CA LYS A 54 -12.63 3.40 -12.99
C LYS A 54 -11.30 3.36 -12.25
N THR A 55 -10.59 4.48 -12.16
CA THR A 55 -9.36 4.59 -11.38
C THR A 55 -9.62 4.29 -9.90
N LYS A 56 -10.62 4.93 -9.33
CA LYS A 56 -11.02 4.76 -7.93
C LYS A 56 -11.32 3.29 -7.59
N ARG A 57 -12.05 2.58 -8.44
CA ARG A 57 -12.39 1.15 -8.25
C ARG A 57 -11.19 0.22 -8.35
N ASN A 58 -10.13 0.65 -9.02
CA ASN A 58 -8.94 -0.16 -9.27
C ASN A 58 -7.78 0.14 -8.33
N VAL A 59 -7.97 1.04 -7.36
CA VAL A 59 -7.00 1.26 -6.27
C VAL A 59 -7.14 0.11 -5.28
N VAL A 60 -6.09 -0.69 -5.14
CA VAL A 60 -6.07 -1.88 -4.28
C VAL A 60 -4.81 -1.90 -3.43
N VAL A 61 -4.89 -2.58 -2.29
CA VAL A 61 -3.74 -2.87 -1.45
C VAL A 61 -3.18 -4.23 -1.85
N VAL A 62 -1.87 -4.28 -2.07
CA VAL A 62 -1.16 -5.51 -2.41
C VAL A 62 -0.06 -5.76 -1.39
N THR A 63 0.15 -7.03 -1.05
CA THR A 63 1.26 -7.47 -0.20
C THR A 63 2.26 -8.20 -1.08
N GLN A 64 3.50 -7.72 -1.06
CA GLN A 64 4.59 -8.34 -1.80
C GLN A 64 5.26 -9.42 -0.96
N ARG A 65 5.73 -10.46 -1.63
CA ARG A 65 6.59 -11.44 -0.96
C ARG A 65 7.89 -10.77 -0.54
N ALA A 66 8.30 -11.05 0.68
CA ALA A 66 9.54 -10.56 1.20
C ALA A 66 10.73 -11.06 0.36
N ARG A 67 11.62 -10.16 -0.01
CA ARG A 67 12.89 -10.50 -0.65
C ARG A 67 13.88 -11.08 0.36
N ARG A 68 13.70 -10.73 1.62
CA ARG A 68 14.51 -11.21 2.74
C ARG A 68 13.62 -11.82 3.81
N ARG A 69 14.21 -12.74 4.57
CA ARG A 69 13.51 -13.39 5.68
C ARG A 69 13.08 -12.36 6.72
N GLY A 70 11.80 -12.37 7.10
CA GLY A 70 11.25 -11.46 8.10
C GLY A 70 10.83 -10.08 7.57
N GLU A 71 10.90 -9.84 6.27
CA GLU A 71 10.43 -8.60 5.65
C GLU A 71 9.10 -8.84 4.95
N ILE A 72 8.13 -8.00 5.23
CA ILE A 72 6.84 -7.96 4.52
C ILE A 72 6.57 -6.52 4.15
N ALA A 73 6.23 -6.30 2.90
CA ALA A 73 5.85 -4.99 2.40
C ALA A 73 4.44 -5.04 1.81
N SER A 74 3.63 -4.08 2.16
CA SER A 74 2.34 -3.83 1.52
C SER A 74 2.34 -2.43 0.90
N GLY A 75 1.65 -2.29 -0.20
CA GLY A 75 1.58 -1.02 -0.91
C GLY A 75 0.26 -0.83 -1.62
N VAL A 76 0.11 0.35 -2.18
CA VAL A 76 -1.06 0.72 -3.00
C VAL A 76 -0.72 0.46 -4.45
N HIS A 77 -1.61 -0.23 -5.14
CA HIS A 77 -1.49 -0.54 -6.56
C HIS A 77 -2.78 -0.10 -7.29
N ILE A 78 -2.61 0.49 -8.45
CA ILE A 78 -3.73 0.79 -9.34
C ILE A 78 -3.67 -0.19 -10.51
N ARG A 79 -4.71 -1.00 -10.66
CA ARG A 79 -4.76 -2.04 -11.70
C ARG A 79 -4.70 -1.42 -13.10
N GLY A 80 -4.03 -2.09 -14.01
CA GLY A 80 -3.84 -1.66 -15.39
C GLY A 80 -2.39 -1.42 -15.77
N ILE A 81 -1.49 -1.53 -14.81
CA ILE A 81 -0.05 -1.44 -15.01
C ILE A 81 0.60 -2.73 -14.54
N ASN A 82 1.53 -3.22 -15.32
CA ASN A 82 2.36 -4.35 -14.92
C ASN A 82 3.30 -3.88 -13.80
N PRO A 83 3.21 -4.44 -12.59
CA PRO A 83 4.03 -3.99 -11.46
C PRO A 83 5.52 -4.26 -11.65
N GLU A 84 5.90 -5.20 -12.50
CA GLU A 84 7.29 -5.54 -12.76
C GLU A 84 7.96 -4.56 -13.72
N THR A 85 7.25 -4.17 -14.78
CA THR A 85 7.79 -3.32 -15.83
C THR A 85 7.40 -1.85 -15.70
N GLY A 86 6.35 -1.54 -14.94
CA GLY A 86 5.78 -0.19 -14.86
C GLY A 86 5.04 0.26 -16.11
N ASN A 87 4.93 -0.59 -17.12
CA ASN A 87 4.21 -0.31 -18.35
C ASN A 87 2.76 -0.77 -18.26
N SER A 88 1.93 -0.34 -19.23
CA SER A 88 0.55 -0.80 -19.31
C SER A 88 0.49 -2.33 -19.40
N ASP A 89 -0.49 -2.90 -18.70
CA ASP A 89 -0.70 -4.34 -18.73
C ASP A 89 -1.40 -4.73 -20.04
N ASN A 90 -0.62 -5.24 -20.99
CA ASN A 90 -1.10 -5.63 -22.31
C ASN A 90 -1.92 -6.93 -22.31
N THR A 91 -2.00 -7.63 -21.17
CA THR A 91 -2.83 -8.83 -21.06
C THR A 91 -4.32 -8.50 -20.92
N MET A 92 -4.65 -7.25 -20.59
CA MET A 92 -6.03 -6.79 -20.44
C MET A 92 -6.39 -5.80 -21.55
N LYS A 93 -7.62 -5.90 -22.05
CA LYS A 93 -8.18 -4.93 -23.00
C LYS A 93 -8.44 -3.58 -22.32
N ALA A 94 -8.35 -2.49 -23.07
CA ALA A 94 -8.64 -1.15 -22.56
C ALA A 94 -10.08 -1.00 -22.04
N SER A 95 -11.02 -1.78 -22.58
CA SER A 95 -12.43 -1.81 -22.13
C SER A 95 -12.64 -2.61 -20.85
N ASN A 96 -11.64 -3.37 -20.37
CA ASN A 96 -11.78 -4.15 -19.15
C ASN A 96 -11.96 -3.21 -17.94
N PRO A 97 -13.02 -3.39 -17.11
CA PRO A 97 -13.22 -2.57 -15.91
C PRO A 97 -12.08 -2.62 -14.90
N LYS A 98 -11.24 -3.64 -14.95
CA LYS A 98 -10.07 -3.81 -14.08
C LYS A 98 -8.80 -3.20 -14.66
N ASN A 99 -8.88 -2.47 -15.76
CA ASN A 99 -7.74 -1.88 -16.44
C ASN A 99 -7.82 -0.35 -16.45
N ALA A 100 -7.29 0.27 -15.43
CA ALA A 100 -7.21 1.73 -15.32
C ALA A 100 -5.84 2.26 -15.78
N PHE A 101 -5.34 1.78 -16.91
CA PHE A 101 -4.00 2.06 -17.42
C PHE A 101 -3.68 3.55 -17.57
N TYR A 102 -4.67 4.39 -17.78
CA TYR A 102 -4.49 5.84 -18.03
C TYR A 102 -4.18 6.65 -16.77
N TRP A 103 -4.23 6.06 -15.57
CA TRP A 103 -4.00 6.80 -14.34
C TRP A 103 -2.61 7.48 -14.29
N ARG A 104 -1.60 6.87 -14.92
CA ARG A 104 -0.25 7.43 -14.98
C ARG A 104 -0.22 8.73 -15.77
N PHE A 105 -0.99 8.82 -16.84
CA PHE A 105 -1.06 10.02 -17.66
C PHE A 105 -1.71 11.19 -16.91
N VAL A 106 -2.67 10.89 -16.05
CA VAL A 106 -3.27 11.91 -15.16
C VAL A 106 -2.27 12.37 -14.11
N GLU A 107 -1.57 11.43 -13.48
CA GLU A 107 -0.57 11.74 -12.43
C GLU A 107 0.60 12.55 -12.96
N MET A 108 1.18 12.15 -14.07
CA MET A 108 2.42 12.70 -14.60
C MET A 108 2.22 13.74 -15.72
N GLY A 109 1.02 13.75 -16.31
CA GLY A 109 0.76 14.55 -17.50
C GLY A 109 1.34 13.96 -18.77
N THR A 110 0.97 14.52 -19.90
CA THR A 110 1.49 14.21 -21.22
C THR A 110 1.85 15.50 -21.95
N SER A 111 2.42 15.39 -23.18
CA SER A 111 2.69 16.57 -24.00
C SER A 111 1.46 17.39 -24.33
N ASN A 112 0.26 16.78 -24.32
CA ASN A 112 -1.02 17.41 -24.65
C ASN A 112 -1.95 17.59 -23.45
N MET A 113 -1.55 17.12 -22.26
CA MET A 113 -2.38 17.17 -21.07
C MET A 113 -1.55 17.58 -19.85
N GLN A 114 -2.04 18.56 -19.11
CA GLN A 114 -1.42 18.98 -17.86
C GLN A 114 -1.56 17.88 -16.79
N SER A 115 -0.53 17.71 -15.96
CA SER A 115 -0.57 16.76 -14.86
C SER A 115 -1.56 17.19 -13.78
N HIS A 116 -2.30 16.23 -13.24
CA HIS A 116 -3.18 16.40 -12.08
C HIS A 116 -2.84 15.30 -11.06
N PRO A 117 -1.74 15.47 -10.28
CA PRO A 117 -1.29 14.46 -9.33
C PRO A 117 -2.34 14.17 -8.27
N PHE A 118 -2.54 12.89 -7.96
CA PHE A 118 -3.43 12.46 -6.89
C PHE A 118 -2.80 11.39 -5.98
N VAL A 119 -1.88 10.58 -6.50
CA VAL A 119 -1.20 9.53 -5.73
C VAL A 119 -0.18 10.13 -4.77
N ARG A 120 0.74 10.94 -5.27
CA ARG A 120 1.79 11.56 -4.47
C ARG A 120 1.25 12.49 -3.40
N PRO A 121 0.30 13.42 -3.70
CA PRO A 121 -0.33 14.23 -2.66
C PRO A 121 -1.06 13.41 -1.60
N ALA A 122 -1.69 12.29 -1.98
CA ALA A 122 -2.35 11.39 -1.04
C ALA A 122 -1.35 10.81 -0.04
N PHE A 123 -0.21 10.33 -0.50
CA PHE A 123 0.85 9.80 0.36
C PHE A 123 1.40 10.88 1.28
N ASP A 124 1.71 12.05 0.75
CA ASP A 124 2.25 13.16 1.55
C ASP A 124 1.28 13.58 2.66
N ALA A 125 -0.04 13.56 2.37
CA ALA A 125 -1.07 13.96 3.33
C ALA A 125 -1.29 12.93 4.45
N ARG A 126 -1.14 11.63 4.18
CA ARG A 126 -1.57 10.57 5.09
C ARG A 126 -0.48 9.61 5.54
N ILE A 127 0.79 9.88 5.22
CA ILE A 127 1.89 8.94 5.56
C ILE A 127 2.02 8.73 7.07
N GLU A 128 1.88 9.77 7.87
CA GLU A 128 1.96 9.68 9.33
C GLU A 128 0.78 8.88 9.91
N ASP A 129 -0.42 9.12 9.39
CA ASP A 129 -1.62 8.36 9.79
C ASP A 129 -1.49 6.88 9.40
N ALA A 130 -0.91 6.61 8.24
CA ALA A 130 -0.64 5.24 7.79
C ALA A 130 0.35 4.53 8.72
N ALA A 131 1.42 5.22 9.12
CA ALA A 131 2.38 4.69 10.08
C ALA A 131 1.73 4.40 11.43
N GLY A 132 0.89 5.31 11.93
CA GLY A 132 0.14 5.13 13.17
C GLY A 132 -0.82 3.95 13.11
N ALA A 133 -1.54 3.79 12.00
CA ALA A 133 -2.45 2.66 11.78
C ALA A 133 -1.70 1.32 11.74
N ALA A 134 -0.55 1.29 11.08
CA ALA A 134 0.30 0.10 11.02
C ALA A 134 0.80 -0.30 12.41
N MET A 135 1.28 0.65 13.20
CA MET A 135 1.78 0.40 14.56
C MET A 135 0.66 -0.05 15.50
N SER A 136 -0.51 0.57 15.44
CA SER A 136 -1.67 0.17 16.24
C SER A 136 -2.11 -1.26 15.92
N ARG A 137 -2.16 -1.60 14.65
CA ARG A 137 -2.53 -2.95 14.21
C ARG A 137 -1.46 -3.97 14.59
N LEU A 138 -0.18 -3.60 14.49
CA LEU A 138 0.93 -4.45 14.89
C LEU A 138 0.83 -4.82 16.38
N ASN A 139 0.67 -3.83 17.24
CA ASN A 139 0.52 -4.03 18.69
C ASN A 139 -0.67 -4.93 19.01
N ARG A 140 -1.83 -4.67 18.40
CA ARG A 140 -3.04 -5.48 18.62
C ARG A 140 -2.82 -6.93 18.16
N SER A 141 -2.24 -7.13 16.99
CA SER A 141 -2.03 -8.47 16.44
C SER A 141 -1.03 -9.28 17.26
N ILE A 142 0.01 -8.63 17.79
CA ILE A 142 0.97 -9.27 18.68
C ILE A 142 0.28 -9.69 19.98
N ASP A 143 -0.49 -8.81 20.61
CA ASP A 143 -1.22 -9.11 21.83
C ASP A 143 -2.19 -10.28 21.63
N GLU A 144 -2.95 -10.28 20.55
CA GLU A 144 -3.85 -11.39 20.20
C GLU A 144 -3.09 -12.71 19.99
N ALA A 145 -1.93 -12.68 19.37
CA ALA A 145 -1.13 -13.87 19.12
C ALA A 145 -0.48 -14.43 20.38
N LEU A 146 -0.04 -13.56 21.28
CA LEU A 146 0.61 -13.97 22.55
C LEU A 146 -0.36 -14.51 23.61
N VAL A 147 -1.64 -14.13 23.53
CA VAL A 147 -2.69 -14.56 24.48
C VAL A 147 -3.20 -15.97 24.17
N ARG A 148 -2.91 -16.53 23.01
CA ARG A 148 -3.34 -17.88 22.63
C ARG A 148 -2.57 -18.99 23.32
#